data_865f65f7e264e401ccc9df2bf8ac592e
#
_entry.id   865f65f7e264e401ccc9df2bf8ac592e
#
_cell.length_a   1.000
_cell.length_b   1.000
_cell.length_c   1.000
_cell.angle_alpha   90.00
_cell.angle_beta   90.00
_cell.angle_gamma   90.00
#
_symmetry.space_group_name_H-M   'P 1'
#
loop_
_entity.id
_entity.type
_entity.pdbx_description
1 polymer ?
#
loop_
_entity_poly.entity_id
_entity_poly.type
_entity_poly.pdbx_seq_one_letter_code
_entity_poly.pdbx_strand_id
1 'polypeptide(L)'
;MPPLLFGLVLFGFGLALMVIADLGLAPWDVLHQGISDRTGIPIGTVVIIVGVLLLVMWIPLKEKIGIGTIANAIVIGVVLDLSLLVLPEQLTVWPQQWAALLVGVVLVGIGSGYYIGAGLGPGPRDGLMTGLARMGYPVFAVRAAIEIGALVVGWLLGG
;
A
#
# COMPACT_ATOMS: atom_id res chain seq x y z
N MET A 1 5.42 15.46 12.68
CA MET A 1 6.37 14.68 11.87
C MET A 1 6.77 13.32 12.47
N PRO A 2 7.24 13.19 13.73
CA PRO A 2 7.63 11.86 14.26
C PRO A 2 6.54 10.79 14.21
N PRO A 3 5.26 11.05 14.59
CA PRO A 3 4.20 10.04 14.52
C PRO A 3 3.90 9.59 13.09
N LEU A 4 3.96 10.52 12.12
CA LEU A 4 3.77 10.19 10.71
C LEU A 4 4.82 9.18 10.22
N LEU A 5 6.11 9.52 10.38
CA LEU A 5 7.20 8.66 9.91
C LEU A 5 7.19 7.30 10.63
N PHE A 6 6.96 7.29 11.93
CA PHE A 6 6.82 6.06 12.70
C PHE A 6 5.70 5.19 12.15
N GLY A 7 4.52 5.78 11.90
CA GLY A 7 3.39 5.06 11.31
C GLY A 7 3.69 4.49 9.92
N LEU A 8 4.37 5.26 9.06
CA LEU A 8 4.72 4.80 7.71
C LEU A 8 5.78 3.69 7.73
N VAL A 9 6.73 3.72 8.67
CA VAL A 9 7.70 2.63 8.86
C VAL A 9 6.99 1.35 9.33
N LEU A 10 6.11 1.45 10.32
CA LEU A 10 5.31 0.30 10.76
C LEU A 10 4.47 -0.28 9.61
N PHE A 11 3.87 0.58 8.81
CA PHE A 11 3.08 0.17 7.66
C PHE A 11 3.92 -0.60 6.64
N GLY A 12 5.06 -0.03 6.21
CA GLY A 12 5.94 -0.66 5.22
C GLY A 12 6.52 -1.99 5.69
N PHE A 13 6.94 -2.06 6.97
CA PHE A 13 7.41 -3.30 7.57
C PHE A 13 6.29 -4.34 7.72
N GLY A 14 5.09 -3.92 8.09
CA GLY A 14 3.91 -4.79 8.14
C GLY A 14 3.57 -5.40 6.78
N LEU A 15 3.66 -4.60 5.70
CA LEU A 15 3.49 -5.12 4.34
C LEU A 15 4.57 -6.15 3.98
N ALA A 16 5.83 -5.92 4.36
CA ALA A 16 6.91 -6.89 4.12
C ALA A 16 6.61 -8.24 4.78
N LEU A 17 6.11 -8.24 6.02
CA LEU A 17 5.69 -9.47 6.71
C LEU A 17 4.55 -10.18 5.99
N MET A 18 3.58 -9.44 5.45
CA MET A 18 2.47 -10.02 4.68
C MET A 18 2.96 -10.62 3.36
N VAL A 19 3.91 -9.99 2.69
CA VAL A 19 4.52 -10.50 1.44
C VAL A 19 5.23 -11.82 1.69
N ILE A 20 6.12 -11.90 2.69
CA ILE A 20 6.86 -13.15 2.98
C ILE A 20 5.98 -14.27 3.57
N ALA A 21 4.81 -13.92 4.13
CA ALA A 21 3.85 -14.90 4.65
C ALA A 21 3.22 -15.75 3.54
N ASP A 22 3.07 -15.19 2.34
CA ASP A 22 2.54 -15.85 1.13
C ASP A 22 1.18 -16.55 1.36
N LEU A 23 0.31 -15.93 2.18
CA LEU A 23 -1.06 -16.41 2.46
C LEU A 23 -2.14 -15.55 1.84
N GLY A 24 -1.76 -14.51 1.12
CA GLY A 24 -2.63 -13.56 0.44
C GLY A 24 -2.33 -12.12 0.82
N LEU A 25 -2.68 -11.22 -0.08
CA LEU A 25 -2.42 -9.78 0.01
C LEU A 25 -3.70 -8.97 -0.20
N ALA A 26 -3.67 -7.71 0.21
CA ALA A 26 -4.73 -6.77 -0.12
C ALA A 26 -4.75 -6.48 -1.64
N PRO A 27 -5.90 -6.07 -2.22
CA PRO A 27 -6.05 -5.89 -3.67
C PRO A 27 -4.95 -5.07 -4.36
N TRP A 28 -4.53 -3.99 -3.73
CA TRP A 28 -3.44 -3.14 -4.23
C TRP A 28 -2.07 -3.82 -4.17
N ASP A 29 -1.86 -4.64 -3.16
CA ASP A 29 -0.57 -5.31 -2.97
C ASP A 29 -0.45 -6.50 -3.92
N VAL A 30 -1.57 -7.15 -4.27
CA VAL A 30 -1.65 -8.10 -5.39
C VAL A 30 -1.27 -7.42 -6.72
N LEU A 31 -1.76 -6.19 -6.97
CA LEU A 31 -1.36 -5.42 -8.15
C LEU A 31 0.15 -5.12 -8.15
N HIS A 32 0.69 -4.67 -7.01
CA HIS A 32 2.12 -4.36 -6.91
C HIS A 32 2.98 -5.60 -7.10
N GLN A 33 2.59 -6.73 -6.50
CA GLN A 33 3.28 -8.01 -6.66
C GLN A 33 3.25 -8.46 -8.11
N GLY A 34 2.08 -8.47 -8.77
CA GLY A 34 1.97 -8.87 -10.17
C GLY A 34 2.81 -8.01 -11.12
N ILE A 35 2.90 -6.68 -10.88
CA ILE A 35 3.80 -5.81 -11.64
C ILE A 35 5.26 -6.16 -11.35
N SER A 36 5.62 -6.36 -10.08
CA SER A 36 6.97 -6.71 -9.66
C SER A 36 7.43 -8.00 -10.32
N ASP A 37 6.62 -9.04 -10.28
CA ASP A 37 6.93 -10.37 -10.84
C ASP A 37 7.11 -10.33 -12.37
N ARG A 38 6.34 -9.50 -13.06
CA ARG A 38 6.44 -9.33 -14.52
C ARG A 38 7.62 -8.47 -14.96
N THR A 39 8.01 -7.50 -14.17
CA THR A 39 9.01 -6.50 -14.57
C THR A 39 10.38 -6.72 -13.94
N GLY A 40 10.47 -7.50 -12.84
CA GLY A 40 11.67 -7.64 -12.02
C GLY A 40 12.01 -6.41 -11.19
N ILE A 41 11.11 -5.42 -11.13
CA ILE A 41 11.28 -4.22 -10.29
C ILE A 41 10.91 -4.59 -8.83
N PRO A 42 11.70 -4.20 -7.81
CA PRO A 42 11.36 -4.45 -6.41
C PRO A 42 9.95 -3.96 -6.07
N ILE A 43 9.19 -4.74 -5.29
CA ILE A 43 7.78 -4.49 -5.02
C ILE A 43 7.53 -3.14 -4.34
N GLY A 44 8.42 -2.69 -3.42
CA GLY A 44 8.31 -1.38 -2.79
C GLY A 44 8.57 -0.25 -3.78
N THR A 45 9.47 -0.44 -4.74
CA THR A 45 9.67 0.50 -5.85
C THR A 45 8.41 0.60 -6.72
N VAL A 46 7.73 -0.52 -6.99
CA VAL A 46 6.43 -0.53 -7.69
C VAL A 46 5.38 0.24 -6.88
N VAL A 47 5.33 0.07 -5.55
CA VAL A 47 4.45 0.85 -4.65
C VAL A 47 4.67 2.35 -4.82
N ILE A 48 5.95 2.80 -4.90
CA ILE A 48 6.29 4.21 -5.12
C ILE A 48 5.81 4.68 -6.49
N ILE A 49 6.10 3.94 -7.55
CA ILE A 49 5.71 4.30 -8.92
C ILE A 49 4.19 4.43 -9.03
N VAL A 50 3.45 3.43 -8.57
CA VAL A 50 1.98 3.45 -8.57
C VAL A 50 1.46 4.61 -7.72
N GLY A 51 2.04 4.83 -6.53
CA GLY A 51 1.71 5.97 -5.67
C GLY A 51 1.86 7.31 -6.39
N VAL A 52 2.98 7.53 -7.09
CA VAL A 52 3.22 8.75 -7.89
C VAL A 52 2.21 8.86 -9.04
N LEU A 53 1.90 7.78 -9.75
CA LEU A 53 0.88 7.79 -10.81
C LEU A 53 -0.50 8.17 -10.27
N LEU A 54 -0.86 7.66 -9.08
CA LEU A 54 -2.10 8.06 -8.42
C LEU A 54 -2.12 9.55 -8.08
N LEU A 55 -1.00 10.13 -7.62
CA LEU A 55 -0.90 11.57 -7.36
C LEU A 55 -1.07 12.40 -8.64
N VAL A 56 -0.59 11.91 -9.78
CA VAL A 56 -0.83 12.57 -11.08
C VAL A 56 -2.34 12.58 -11.40
N MET A 57 -3.06 11.48 -11.07
CA MET A 57 -4.52 11.42 -11.22
C MET A 57 -5.27 12.38 -10.29
N TRP A 58 -4.65 12.87 -9.21
CA TRP A 58 -5.28 13.89 -8.34
C TRP A 58 -5.36 15.28 -8.99
N ILE A 59 -4.52 15.58 -9.98
CA ILE A 59 -4.50 16.88 -10.65
C ILE A 59 -5.87 17.24 -11.23
N PRO A 60 -6.51 16.40 -12.07
CA PRO A 60 -7.85 16.68 -12.56
C PRO A 60 -8.93 16.63 -11.47
N LEU A 61 -8.70 15.87 -10.40
CA LEU A 61 -9.63 15.76 -9.26
C LEU A 61 -9.51 16.94 -8.29
N LYS A 62 -8.52 17.83 -8.49
CA LYS A 62 -8.23 18.99 -7.63
C LYS A 62 -8.05 18.63 -6.16
N GLU A 63 -7.51 17.44 -5.89
CA GLU A 63 -7.16 17.01 -4.55
C GLU A 63 -5.89 17.71 -4.05
N LYS A 64 -5.86 18.04 -2.76
CA LYS A 64 -4.68 18.70 -2.16
C LYS A 64 -3.65 17.66 -1.74
N ILE A 65 -2.48 17.74 -2.34
CA ILE A 65 -1.34 16.91 -1.97
C ILE A 65 -0.70 17.47 -0.70
N GLY A 66 -0.77 16.69 0.39
CA GLY A 66 -0.12 17.02 1.65
C GLY A 66 1.29 16.43 1.76
N ILE A 67 2.07 16.91 2.72
CA ILE A 67 3.41 16.34 3.03
C ILE A 67 3.27 14.87 3.43
N GLY A 68 2.22 14.53 4.19
CA GLY A 68 1.92 13.15 4.58
C GLY A 68 1.61 12.26 3.37
N THR A 69 0.96 12.79 2.34
CA THR A 69 0.66 12.09 1.10
C THR A 69 1.92 11.70 0.34
N ILE A 70 2.86 12.64 0.20
CA ILE A 70 4.16 12.40 -0.45
C ILE A 70 4.99 11.42 0.37
N ALA A 71 5.05 11.62 1.68
CA ALA A 71 5.76 10.72 2.58
C ALA A 71 5.18 9.29 2.53
N ASN A 72 3.84 9.14 2.49
CA ASN A 72 3.18 7.85 2.35
C ASN A 72 3.60 7.13 1.06
N ALA A 73 3.56 7.84 -0.07
CA ALA A 73 3.92 7.27 -1.37
C ALA A 73 5.37 6.77 -1.44
N ILE A 74 6.30 7.41 -0.72
CA ILE A 74 7.74 7.09 -0.79
C ILE A 74 8.18 6.17 0.34
N VAL A 75 7.88 6.54 1.61
CA VAL A 75 8.45 5.88 2.78
C VAL A 75 7.97 4.43 2.89
N ILE A 76 6.69 4.17 2.63
CA ILE A 76 6.15 2.79 2.68
C ILE A 76 6.90 1.88 1.70
N GLY A 77 7.09 2.31 0.45
CA GLY A 77 7.78 1.51 -0.55
C GLY A 77 9.27 1.32 -0.23
N VAL A 78 9.97 2.36 0.23
CA VAL A 78 11.37 2.25 0.66
C VAL A 78 11.52 1.29 1.83
N VAL A 79 10.67 1.40 2.85
CA VAL A 79 10.73 0.51 4.02
C VAL A 79 10.39 -0.94 3.62
N LEU A 80 9.43 -1.12 2.73
CA LEU A 80 9.08 -2.44 2.20
C LEU A 80 10.29 -3.09 1.51
N ASP A 81 10.93 -2.41 0.55
CA ASP A 81 12.09 -2.95 -0.16
C ASP A 81 13.25 -3.23 0.80
N LEU A 82 13.58 -2.29 1.70
CA LEU A 82 14.63 -2.48 2.69
C LEU A 82 14.35 -3.65 3.64
N SER A 83 13.10 -3.85 4.04
CA SER A 83 12.70 -4.96 4.89
C SER A 83 12.86 -6.30 4.19
N LEU A 84 12.50 -6.39 2.90
CA LEU A 84 12.65 -7.61 2.12
C LEU A 84 14.10 -7.97 1.84
N LEU A 85 15.06 -7.03 1.92
CA LEU A 85 16.48 -7.35 1.83
C LEU A 85 17.02 -8.13 3.03
N VAL A 86 16.40 -8.00 4.21
CA VAL A 86 16.86 -8.64 5.46
C VAL A 86 15.96 -9.77 5.92
N LEU A 87 14.75 -9.85 5.40
CA LEU A 87 13.80 -10.92 5.68
C LEU A 87 14.02 -12.09 4.70
N PRO A 88 13.61 -13.32 5.05
CA PRO A 88 13.64 -14.44 4.11
C PRO A 88 12.70 -14.18 2.92
N GLU A 89 13.02 -14.73 1.76
CA GLU A 89 12.20 -14.56 0.55
C GLU A 89 10.77 -15.04 0.75
N GLN A 90 10.59 -16.18 1.39
CA GLN A 90 9.30 -16.74 1.76
C GLN A 90 9.39 -17.56 3.05
N LEU A 91 8.30 -17.60 3.80
CA LEU A 91 8.14 -18.50 4.93
C LEU A 91 7.52 -19.82 4.45
N THR A 92 8.12 -20.94 4.81
CA THR A 92 7.65 -22.28 4.41
C THR A 92 6.90 -23.01 5.52
N VAL A 93 7.01 -22.53 6.76
CA VAL A 93 6.40 -23.15 7.94
C VAL A 93 5.06 -22.49 8.23
N TRP A 94 3.97 -23.23 8.09
CA TRP A 94 2.60 -22.72 8.21
C TRP A 94 2.31 -21.87 9.47
N PRO A 95 2.72 -22.24 10.71
CA PRO A 95 2.55 -21.36 11.87
C PRO A 95 3.29 -20.03 11.77
N GLN A 96 4.49 -20.02 11.12
CA GLN A 96 5.26 -18.79 10.92
C GLN A 96 4.60 -17.88 9.88
N GLN A 97 4.02 -18.43 8.81
CA GLN A 97 3.24 -17.70 7.81
C GLN A 97 2.06 -16.98 8.45
N TRP A 98 1.25 -17.69 9.26
CA TRP A 98 0.13 -17.09 9.98
C TRP A 98 0.58 -16.04 10.99
N ALA A 99 1.65 -16.30 11.73
CA ALA A 99 2.19 -15.31 12.66
C ALA A 99 2.64 -14.03 11.93
N ALA A 100 3.36 -14.17 10.82
CA ALA A 100 3.81 -13.03 10.01
C ALA A 100 2.63 -12.25 9.42
N LEU A 101 1.62 -12.94 8.88
CA LEU A 101 0.40 -12.32 8.36
C LEU A 101 -0.32 -11.52 9.44
N LEU A 102 -0.60 -12.14 10.59
CA LEU A 102 -1.35 -11.48 11.67
C LEU A 102 -0.58 -10.28 12.25
N VAL A 103 0.71 -10.44 12.49
CA VAL A 103 1.57 -9.33 12.95
C VAL A 103 1.63 -8.24 11.89
N GLY A 104 1.78 -8.59 10.61
CA GLY A 104 1.77 -7.64 9.49
C GLY A 104 0.49 -6.82 9.45
N VAL A 105 -0.68 -7.46 9.53
CA VAL A 105 -2.00 -6.79 9.55
C VAL A 105 -2.12 -5.83 10.74
N VAL A 106 -1.69 -6.24 11.94
CA VAL A 106 -1.70 -5.39 13.14
C VAL A 106 -0.79 -4.18 12.96
N LEU A 107 0.43 -4.37 12.44
CA LEU A 107 1.37 -3.28 12.20
C LEU A 107 0.86 -2.30 11.13
N VAL A 108 0.25 -2.79 10.06
CA VAL A 108 -0.41 -1.95 9.05
C VAL A 108 -1.54 -1.14 9.66
N GLY A 109 -2.36 -1.76 10.53
CA GLY A 109 -3.45 -1.09 11.23
C GLY A 109 -2.95 0.01 12.18
N ILE A 110 -1.96 -0.29 13.02
CA ILE A 110 -1.34 0.68 13.93
C ILE A 110 -0.66 1.80 13.13
N GLY A 111 0.12 1.44 12.11
CA GLY A 111 0.80 2.37 11.22
C GLY A 111 -0.18 3.34 10.55
N SER A 112 -1.31 2.82 10.04
CA SER A 112 -2.40 3.62 9.48
C SER A 112 -2.97 4.61 10.50
N GLY A 113 -3.20 4.17 11.74
CA GLY A 113 -3.68 5.04 12.81
C GLY A 113 -2.75 6.23 13.07
N TYR A 114 -1.44 5.97 13.14
CA TYR A 114 -0.44 7.02 13.36
C TYR A 114 -0.33 8.00 12.18
N TYR A 115 -0.28 7.52 10.93
CA TYR A 115 -0.11 8.42 9.79
C TYR A 115 -1.38 9.23 9.50
N ILE A 116 -2.58 8.63 9.60
CA ILE A 116 -3.85 9.33 9.43
C ILE A 116 -4.06 10.31 10.57
N GLY A 117 -3.77 9.91 11.82
CA GLY A 117 -3.87 10.77 13.00
C GLY A 117 -2.94 11.97 12.96
N ALA A 118 -1.86 11.94 12.18
CA ALA A 118 -0.99 13.10 11.98
C ALA A 118 -1.65 14.26 11.20
N GLY A 119 -2.75 14.00 10.46
CA GLY A 119 -3.52 15.03 9.76
C GLY A 119 -2.77 15.75 8.63
N LEU A 120 -1.68 15.15 8.09
CA LEU A 120 -0.79 15.77 7.11
C LEU A 120 -1.12 15.39 5.66
N GLY A 121 -2.28 14.83 5.43
CA GLY A 121 -2.82 14.43 4.13
C GLY A 121 -3.14 12.94 4.06
N PRO A 122 -4.15 12.55 3.27
CA PRO A 122 -4.50 11.14 3.07
C PRO A 122 -3.47 10.43 2.19
N GLY A 123 -3.46 9.10 2.20
CA GLY A 123 -2.66 8.31 1.28
C GLY A 123 -3.09 8.51 -0.18
N PRO A 124 -2.21 8.23 -1.17
CA PRO A 124 -2.52 8.40 -2.59
C PRO A 124 -3.79 7.66 -3.04
N ARG A 125 -4.05 6.47 -2.51
CA ARG A 125 -5.22 5.65 -2.80
C ARG A 125 -6.50 6.27 -2.22
N ASP A 126 -6.43 6.74 -0.97
CA ASP A 126 -7.58 7.32 -0.27
C ASP A 126 -8.06 8.61 -0.93
N GLY A 127 -7.10 9.46 -1.34
CA GLY A 127 -7.44 10.70 -2.03
C GLY A 127 -8.04 10.48 -3.41
N LEU A 128 -7.63 9.43 -4.14
CA LEU A 128 -8.31 9.06 -5.39
C LEU A 128 -9.78 8.71 -5.13
N MET A 129 -10.05 7.90 -4.09
CA MET A 129 -11.40 7.50 -3.72
C MET A 129 -12.24 8.71 -3.30
N THR A 130 -11.69 9.59 -2.45
CA THR A 130 -12.42 10.80 -1.99
C THR A 130 -12.63 11.80 -3.11
N GLY A 131 -11.67 11.95 -4.03
CA GLY A 131 -11.79 12.82 -5.20
C GLY A 131 -12.93 12.40 -6.11
N LEU A 132 -13.02 11.13 -6.44
CA LEU A 132 -14.11 10.59 -7.25
C LEU A 132 -15.46 10.66 -6.52
N ALA A 133 -15.49 10.42 -5.21
CA ALA A 133 -16.72 10.54 -4.42
C ALA A 133 -17.25 11.97 -4.41
N ARG A 134 -16.40 12.99 -4.43
CA ARG A 134 -16.81 14.40 -4.57
C ARG A 134 -17.47 14.73 -5.91
N MET A 135 -17.22 13.92 -6.94
CA MET A 135 -17.93 14.05 -8.23
C MET A 135 -19.36 13.51 -8.21
N GLY A 136 -19.84 13.05 -7.03
CA GLY A 136 -21.21 12.57 -6.84
C GLY A 136 -21.39 11.06 -6.86
N TYR A 137 -20.29 10.31 -7.00
CA TYR A 137 -20.35 8.84 -6.94
C TYR A 137 -20.39 8.34 -5.49
N PRO A 138 -21.15 7.28 -5.17
CA PRO A 138 -21.16 6.69 -3.84
C PRO A 138 -19.75 6.16 -3.46
N VAL A 139 -19.24 6.57 -2.29
CA VAL A 139 -17.89 6.19 -1.81
C VAL A 139 -17.68 4.66 -1.87
N PHE A 140 -18.69 3.90 -1.43
CA PHE A 140 -18.66 2.44 -1.47
C PHE A 140 -18.43 1.89 -2.89
N ALA A 141 -19.19 2.41 -3.87
CA ALA A 141 -19.08 1.93 -5.25
C ALA A 141 -17.73 2.27 -5.87
N VAL A 142 -17.23 3.51 -5.62
CA VAL A 142 -15.92 3.94 -6.08
C VAL A 142 -14.82 3.05 -5.48
N ARG A 143 -14.86 2.83 -4.17
CA ARG A 143 -13.90 1.98 -3.47
C ARG A 143 -13.92 0.56 -4.01
N ALA A 144 -15.11 -0.05 -4.09
CA ALA A 144 -15.25 -1.41 -4.62
C ALA A 144 -14.74 -1.54 -6.06
N ALA A 145 -15.06 -0.59 -6.93
CA ALA A 145 -14.61 -0.61 -8.33
C ALA A 145 -13.08 -0.52 -8.45
N ILE A 146 -12.45 0.37 -7.68
CA ILE A 146 -10.99 0.54 -7.68
C ILE A 146 -10.30 -0.70 -7.11
N GLU A 147 -10.77 -1.22 -5.98
CA GLU A 147 -10.16 -2.39 -5.33
C GLU A 147 -10.33 -3.66 -6.18
N ILE A 148 -11.51 -3.88 -6.75
CA ILE A 148 -11.74 -5.01 -7.67
C ILE A 148 -10.88 -4.86 -8.92
N GLY A 149 -10.78 -3.65 -9.49
CA GLY A 149 -9.92 -3.37 -10.64
C GLY A 149 -8.46 -3.69 -10.36
N ALA A 150 -7.94 -3.22 -9.21
CA ALA A 150 -6.57 -3.49 -8.79
C ALA A 150 -6.32 -5.00 -8.59
N LEU A 151 -7.26 -5.70 -7.92
CA LEU A 151 -7.18 -7.14 -7.70
C LEU A 151 -7.17 -7.92 -9.01
N VAL A 152 -8.11 -7.63 -9.93
CA VAL A 152 -8.22 -8.33 -11.21
C VAL A 152 -6.97 -8.12 -12.06
N VAL A 153 -6.49 -6.87 -12.17
CA VAL A 153 -5.28 -6.58 -12.94
C VAL A 153 -4.06 -7.24 -12.30
N GLY A 154 -3.92 -7.16 -10.99
CA GLY A 154 -2.82 -7.79 -10.27
C GLY A 154 -2.80 -9.31 -10.45
N TRP A 155 -3.96 -9.95 -10.31
CA TRP A 155 -4.10 -11.39 -10.52
C TRP A 155 -3.77 -11.82 -11.97
N LEU A 156 -4.22 -11.06 -12.96
CA LEU A 156 -3.87 -11.31 -14.38
C LEU A 156 -2.36 -11.13 -14.65
N LEU A 157 -1.67 -10.35 -13.84
CA LEU A 157 -0.23 -10.17 -13.90
C LEU A 157 0.56 -11.24 -13.12
N GLY A 158 -0.12 -12.06 -12.31
CA GLY A 158 0.49 -13.17 -11.57
C GLY A 158 0.74 -12.87 -10.09
N GLY A 159 0.15 -11.79 -9.56
CA GLY A 159 0.20 -11.45 -8.13
C GLY A 159 -0.81 -12.25 -7.31
#